data_ed102d51585dff5219edda79ab6bf400
#
_entry.id   ed102d51585dff5219edda79ab6bf400
#
_cell.length_a   1.000
_cell.length_b   1.000
_cell.length_c   1.000
_cell.angle_alpha   90.00
_cell.angle_beta   90.00
_cell.angle_gamma   90.00
#
_symmetry.space_group_name_H-M   'P 1'
#
loop_
_entity.id
_entity.type
_entity.pdbx_description
1 polymer ?
#
loop_
_entity_poly.entity_id
_entity_poly.type
_entity_poly.pdbx_seq_one_letter_code
_entity_poly.pdbx_strand_id
1 'polypeptide(L)'
;MEIRSLNNICLNELFEAFEQAFADYEVQLNKVELLTMLKRRGFEPKASFGAFDGNKIVSFTCNGIGNFYGTPTAYDTGTGTLKDYQGKGLATQVFKYSIPHLKALGVKEYLLEVLQHNIGALSVYRKLGFEVTREFYNFKLKNNQISKTIRTLDFPYTLKPIKIDEYNSIPNFWDFKPSWQNSIEAIERCLKDFICLGVFSEGNLIGYGVFEPISGDVTQIAVDKQFRRRGVGSLLFQKMLESNKHSSIKIINTDIECHSITTFLQSKNIEPAGKQFEMIKRL
;
A
#
# COMPACT_ATOMS: atom_id res chain seq x y z
N MET A 1 1.48 -20.18 26.01
CA MET A 1 0.94 -19.19 25.06
C MET A 1 0.00 -19.90 24.10
N GLU A 2 -1.16 -19.35 23.86
CA GLU A 2 -2.18 -19.87 22.95
C GLU A 2 -2.15 -19.06 21.65
N ILE A 3 -2.32 -19.74 20.50
CA ILE A 3 -2.52 -19.05 19.21
C ILE A 3 -3.99 -19.18 18.83
N ARG A 4 -4.65 -18.05 18.58
CA ARG A 4 -6.07 -18.02 18.22
C ARG A 4 -6.39 -16.86 17.26
N SER A 5 -7.58 -16.91 16.66
CA SER A 5 -8.08 -15.87 15.76
C SER A 5 -8.27 -14.55 16.50
N LEU A 6 -8.07 -13.44 15.75
CA LEU A 6 -8.36 -12.07 16.20
C LEU A 6 -9.83 -11.67 16.01
N ASN A 7 -10.70 -12.61 15.62
CA ASN A 7 -12.10 -12.32 15.29
C ASN A 7 -12.90 -11.63 16.41
N ASN A 8 -12.60 -11.95 17.67
CA ASN A 8 -13.32 -11.43 18.83
C ASN A 8 -12.51 -10.35 19.60
N ILE A 9 -11.44 -9.87 19.01
CA ILE A 9 -10.58 -8.85 19.62
C ILE A 9 -11.15 -7.47 19.32
N CYS A 10 -11.29 -6.62 20.34
CA CYS A 10 -11.72 -5.26 20.12
C CYS A 10 -10.58 -4.44 19.49
N LEU A 11 -10.99 -3.37 18.80
CA LEU A 11 -10.02 -2.51 18.11
C LEU A 11 -8.99 -1.88 19.06
N ASN A 12 -9.38 -1.59 20.30
CA ASN A 12 -8.45 -1.01 21.29
C ASN A 12 -7.32 -1.98 21.62
N GLU A 13 -7.65 -3.24 21.88
CA GLU A 13 -6.66 -4.30 22.17
C GLU A 13 -5.71 -4.51 20.99
N LEU A 14 -6.25 -4.51 19.76
CA LEU A 14 -5.42 -4.63 18.56
C LEU A 14 -4.52 -3.41 18.38
N PHE A 15 -5.05 -2.19 18.60
CA PHE A 15 -4.27 -0.96 18.50
C PHE A 15 -3.14 -0.92 19.53
N GLU A 16 -3.40 -1.27 20.79
CA GLU A 16 -2.38 -1.37 21.83
C GLU A 16 -1.26 -2.37 21.47
N ALA A 17 -1.62 -3.51 20.88
CA ALA A 17 -0.65 -4.48 20.42
C ALA A 17 0.20 -3.93 19.26
N PHE A 18 -0.42 -3.21 18.30
CA PHE A 18 0.28 -2.53 17.21
C PHE A 18 1.23 -1.45 17.76
N GLU A 19 0.75 -0.56 18.60
CA GLU A 19 1.54 0.52 19.18
C GLU A 19 2.79 -0.02 19.90
N GLN A 20 2.62 -1.06 20.74
CA GLN A 20 3.74 -1.69 21.45
C GLN A 20 4.70 -2.44 20.51
N ALA A 21 4.21 -3.15 19.50
CA ALA A 21 5.04 -3.92 18.58
C ALA A 21 5.86 -3.03 17.63
N PHE A 22 5.36 -1.84 17.30
CA PHE A 22 5.97 -0.89 16.37
C PHE A 22 6.51 0.37 17.05
N ALA A 23 6.65 0.37 18.37
CA ALA A 23 7.12 1.53 19.14
C ALA A 23 8.50 2.06 18.69
N ASP A 24 9.39 1.17 18.24
CA ASP A 24 10.73 1.51 17.74
C ASP A 24 10.77 1.82 16.22
N TYR A 25 9.60 1.84 15.52
CA TYR A 25 9.53 2.13 14.08
C TYR A 25 9.45 3.64 13.81
N GLU A 26 10.00 4.08 12.67
CA GLU A 26 9.99 5.49 12.25
C GLU A 26 8.57 6.06 12.04
N VAL A 27 7.63 5.20 11.63
CA VAL A 27 6.24 5.58 11.39
C VAL A 27 5.36 4.90 12.43
N GLN A 28 4.82 5.72 13.32
CA GLN A 28 3.81 5.29 14.29
C GLN A 28 2.44 5.75 13.82
N LEU A 29 1.48 4.84 13.80
CA LEU A 29 0.11 5.12 13.39
C LEU A 29 -0.73 5.43 14.62
N ASN A 30 -1.52 6.49 14.56
CA ASN A 30 -2.60 6.65 15.50
C ASN A 30 -3.75 5.67 15.16
N LYS A 31 -4.74 5.58 16.05
CA LYS A 31 -5.83 4.62 15.92
C LYS A 31 -6.67 4.80 14.65
N VAL A 32 -6.89 6.04 14.21
CA VAL A 32 -7.65 6.33 12.99
C VAL A 32 -6.87 5.91 11.75
N GLU A 33 -5.58 6.22 11.74
CA GLU A 33 -4.66 5.81 10.65
C GLU A 33 -4.53 4.29 10.55
N LEU A 34 -4.43 3.59 11.69
CA LEU A 34 -4.43 2.13 11.72
C LEU A 34 -5.72 1.56 11.12
N LEU A 35 -6.88 2.09 11.52
CA LEU A 35 -8.17 1.64 10.97
C LEU A 35 -8.26 1.85 9.46
N THR A 36 -7.86 3.04 8.98
CA THR A 36 -7.87 3.35 7.56
C THR A 36 -6.95 2.41 6.79
N MET A 37 -5.75 2.17 7.32
CA MET A 37 -4.79 1.22 6.74
C MET A 37 -5.35 -0.20 6.67
N LEU A 38 -5.91 -0.70 7.77
CA LEU A 38 -6.50 -2.05 7.85
C LEU A 38 -7.65 -2.20 6.85
N LYS A 39 -8.55 -1.21 6.80
CA LYS A 39 -9.68 -1.18 5.85
C LYS A 39 -9.19 -1.19 4.39
N ARG A 40 -8.25 -0.29 4.03
CA ARG A 40 -7.68 -0.20 2.68
C ARG A 40 -7.05 -1.52 2.25
N ARG A 41 -6.36 -2.18 3.16
CA ARG A 41 -5.68 -3.44 2.89
C ARG A 41 -6.58 -4.67 2.96
N GLY A 42 -7.89 -4.50 3.27
CA GLY A 42 -8.89 -5.56 3.27
C GLY A 42 -8.82 -6.48 4.48
N PHE A 43 -8.44 -5.93 5.64
CA PHE A 43 -8.32 -6.68 6.89
C PHE A 43 -9.55 -7.54 7.19
N GLU A 44 -9.30 -8.83 7.45
CA GLU A 44 -10.31 -9.83 7.81
C GLU A 44 -9.94 -10.46 9.18
N PRO A 45 -10.64 -10.09 10.26
CA PRO A 45 -10.33 -10.60 11.59
C PRO A 45 -10.37 -12.12 11.72
N LYS A 46 -11.29 -12.78 10.99
CA LYS A 46 -11.43 -14.25 10.99
C LYS A 46 -10.22 -14.95 10.36
N ALA A 47 -9.53 -14.27 9.45
CA ALA A 47 -8.33 -14.77 8.79
C ALA A 47 -7.03 -14.27 9.45
N SER A 48 -7.15 -13.54 10.55
CA SER A 48 -6.03 -12.94 11.28
C SER A 48 -5.84 -13.65 12.64
N PHE A 49 -4.59 -13.78 13.08
CA PHE A 49 -4.26 -14.61 14.23
C PHE A 49 -3.24 -13.92 15.13
N GLY A 50 -3.29 -14.26 16.42
CA GLY A 50 -2.34 -13.79 17.41
C GLY A 50 -1.92 -14.87 18.40
N ALA A 51 -0.70 -14.73 18.94
CA ALA A 51 -0.25 -15.44 20.12
C ALA A 51 -0.59 -14.61 21.36
N PHE A 52 -1.13 -15.27 22.38
CA PHE A 52 -1.63 -14.64 23.60
C PHE A 52 -0.87 -15.14 24.82
N ASP A 53 -0.56 -14.22 25.72
CA ASP A 53 -0.15 -14.49 27.09
C ASP A 53 -1.28 -14.04 28.02
N GLY A 54 -2.06 -15.00 28.52
CA GLY A 54 -3.38 -14.71 29.08
C GLY A 54 -4.29 -14.04 28.06
N ASN A 55 -4.75 -12.81 28.36
CA ASN A 55 -5.57 -12.03 27.44
C ASN A 55 -4.78 -11.03 26.58
N LYS A 56 -3.47 -10.89 26.82
CA LYS A 56 -2.62 -9.94 26.11
C LYS A 56 -2.16 -10.51 24.77
N ILE A 57 -2.35 -9.77 23.68
CA ILE A 57 -1.76 -10.06 22.36
C ILE A 57 -0.26 -9.76 22.45
N VAL A 58 0.59 -10.76 22.22
CA VAL A 58 2.05 -10.60 22.32
C VAL A 58 2.75 -10.77 20.96
N SER A 59 2.09 -11.41 20.00
CA SER A 59 2.50 -11.44 18.60
C SER A 59 1.25 -11.63 17.74
N PHE A 60 1.22 -11.04 16.56
CA PHE A 60 0.06 -11.10 15.68
C PHE A 60 0.45 -11.03 14.22
N THR A 61 -0.44 -11.50 13.35
CA THR A 61 -0.45 -11.31 11.91
C THR A 61 -1.87 -10.91 11.50
N CYS A 62 -2.02 -9.70 11.00
CA CYS A 62 -3.28 -9.18 10.46
C CYS A 62 -3.31 -9.44 8.96
N ASN A 63 -4.32 -10.14 8.48
CA ASN A 63 -4.46 -10.51 7.08
C ASN A 63 -5.60 -9.75 6.41
N GLY A 64 -5.32 -9.20 5.22
CA GLY A 64 -6.33 -8.82 4.26
C GLY A 64 -6.65 -9.98 3.34
N ILE A 65 -7.91 -10.10 2.92
CA ILE A 65 -8.36 -11.13 1.98
C ILE A 65 -8.97 -10.46 0.76
N GLY A 66 -8.65 -10.97 -0.42
CA GLY A 66 -9.21 -10.48 -1.67
C GLY A 66 -8.73 -11.23 -2.89
N ASN A 67 -9.09 -10.70 -4.05
CA ASN A 67 -8.57 -11.17 -5.33
C ASN A 67 -7.49 -10.20 -5.80
N PHE A 68 -6.30 -10.71 -6.13
CA PHE A 68 -5.21 -9.89 -6.64
C PHE A 68 -4.85 -10.35 -8.04
N TYR A 69 -5.21 -9.54 -9.03
CA TYR A 69 -5.07 -9.86 -10.46
C TYR A 69 -5.58 -11.26 -10.85
N GLY A 70 -6.75 -11.64 -10.34
CA GLY A 70 -7.40 -12.91 -10.65
C GLY A 70 -7.05 -14.06 -9.69
N THR A 71 -6.13 -13.86 -8.75
CA THR A 71 -5.72 -14.89 -7.78
C THR A 71 -6.30 -14.62 -6.39
N PRO A 72 -7.02 -15.57 -5.76
CA PRO A 72 -7.42 -15.46 -4.36
C PRO A 72 -6.19 -15.35 -3.45
N THR A 73 -6.01 -14.19 -2.81
CA THR A 73 -4.79 -13.82 -2.12
C THR A 73 -5.07 -13.35 -0.70
N ALA A 74 -4.24 -13.80 0.26
CA ALA A 74 -4.10 -13.16 1.56
C ALA A 74 -2.96 -12.14 1.48
N TYR A 75 -3.14 -11.00 2.13
CA TYR A 75 -2.14 -9.95 2.23
C TYR A 75 -1.79 -9.69 3.71
N ASP A 76 -0.49 -9.75 4.05
CA ASP A 76 -0.02 -9.36 5.38
C ASP A 76 -0.17 -7.84 5.54
N THR A 77 -1.23 -7.42 6.24
CA THR A 77 -1.49 -6.01 6.50
C THR A 77 -0.60 -5.45 7.62
N GLY A 78 -0.05 -6.34 8.44
CA GLY A 78 0.86 -6.01 9.54
C GLY A 78 1.11 -7.19 10.44
N THR A 79 2.36 -7.54 10.58
CA THR A 79 2.84 -8.57 11.51
C THR A 79 3.74 -7.92 12.55
N GLY A 80 3.45 -8.16 13.82
CA GLY A 80 4.18 -7.58 14.95
C GLY A 80 4.42 -8.59 16.08
N THR A 81 5.48 -8.34 16.83
CA THR A 81 5.76 -9.07 18.08
C THR A 81 6.27 -8.05 19.11
N LEU A 82 5.68 -8.04 20.30
CA LEU A 82 6.06 -7.15 21.39
C LEU A 82 7.54 -7.39 21.77
N LYS A 83 8.25 -6.35 22.12
CA LYS A 83 9.70 -6.34 22.37
C LYS A 83 10.17 -7.48 23.29
N ASP A 84 9.50 -7.67 24.42
CA ASP A 84 9.84 -8.70 25.43
C ASP A 84 9.57 -10.14 24.94
N TYR A 85 8.88 -10.29 23.83
CA TYR A 85 8.51 -11.56 23.23
C TYR A 85 9.23 -11.85 21.91
N GLN A 86 10.09 -10.92 21.45
CA GLN A 86 10.90 -11.12 20.24
C GLN A 86 11.95 -12.23 20.44
N GLY A 87 12.43 -12.79 19.33
CA GLY A 87 13.44 -13.87 19.35
C GLY A 87 12.90 -15.25 19.75
N LYS A 88 11.64 -15.37 20.21
CA LYS A 88 11.02 -16.62 20.65
C LYS A 88 10.29 -17.39 19.51
N GLY A 89 10.39 -16.91 18.28
CA GLY A 89 9.80 -17.55 17.09
C GLY A 89 8.28 -17.41 16.98
N LEU A 90 7.64 -16.52 17.75
CA LEU A 90 6.18 -16.37 17.80
C LEU A 90 5.58 -15.96 16.46
N ALA A 91 6.16 -14.99 15.75
CA ALA A 91 5.70 -14.61 14.42
C ALA A 91 5.65 -15.81 13.48
N THR A 92 6.70 -16.63 13.45
CA THR A 92 6.75 -17.87 12.66
C THR A 92 5.63 -18.83 13.04
N GLN A 93 5.35 -18.98 14.32
CA GLN A 93 4.29 -19.86 14.82
C GLN A 93 2.91 -19.35 14.40
N VAL A 94 2.64 -18.04 14.54
CA VAL A 94 1.38 -17.41 14.12
C VAL A 94 1.18 -17.58 12.60
N PHE A 95 2.21 -17.33 11.78
CA PHE A 95 2.13 -17.57 10.33
C PHE A 95 1.83 -19.02 10.00
N LYS A 96 2.55 -19.97 10.61
CA LYS A 96 2.30 -21.41 10.38
C LYS A 96 0.89 -21.83 10.78
N TYR A 97 0.36 -21.25 11.86
CA TYR A 97 -1.00 -21.49 12.31
C TYR A 97 -2.03 -20.91 11.33
N SER A 98 -1.76 -19.75 10.75
CA SER A 98 -2.69 -19.08 9.81
C SER A 98 -2.83 -19.84 8.47
N ILE A 99 -1.77 -20.45 7.96
CA ILE A 99 -1.73 -21.07 6.63
C ILE A 99 -2.85 -22.09 6.38
N PRO A 100 -3.12 -23.09 7.25
CA PRO A 100 -4.22 -24.02 7.05
C PRO A 100 -5.60 -23.34 6.95
N HIS A 101 -5.81 -22.29 7.76
CA HIS A 101 -7.05 -21.53 7.75
C HIS A 101 -7.22 -20.72 6.46
N LEU A 102 -6.14 -20.10 5.98
CA LEU A 102 -6.14 -19.38 4.69
C LEU A 102 -6.44 -20.33 3.53
N LYS A 103 -5.83 -21.53 3.52
CA LYS A 103 -6.13 -22.58 2.53
C LYS A 103 -7.60 -23.00 2.56
N ALA A 104 -8.17 -23.17 3.75
CA ALA A 104 -9.59 -23.53 3.91
C ALA A 104 -10.53 -22.44 3.38
N LEU A 105 -10.11 -21.17 3.37
CA LEU A 105 -10.81 -20.05 2.73
C LEU A 105 -10.60 -19.98 1.19
N GLY A 106 -9.87 -20.92 0.61
CA GLY A 106 -9.60 -20.95 -0.84
C GLY A 106 -8.47 -20.04 -1.29
N VAL A 107 -7.71 -19.44 -0.37
CA VAL A 107 -6.55 -18.61 -0.68
C VAL A 107 -5.48 -19.46 -1.37
N LYS A 108 -4.90 -18.92 -2.45
CA LYS A 108 -3.86 -19.58 -3.26
C LYS A 108 -2.49 -18.96 -3.06
N GLU A 109 -2.44 -17.69 -2.74
CA GLU A 109 -1.20 -16.96 -2.54
C GLU A 109 -1.25 -16.12 -1.26
N TYR A 110 -0.11 -16.01 -0.61
CA TYR A 110 0.09 -15.13 0.54
C TYR A 110 1.15 -14.09 0.16
N LEU A 111 0.76 -12.84 0.13
CA LEU A 111 1.55 -11.70 -0.32
C LEU A 111 1.89 -10.79 0.87
N LEU A 112 3.08 -10.22 0.84
CA LEU A 112 3.50 -9.18 1.78
C LEU A 112 4.46 -8.19 1.11
N GLU A 113 4.65 -7.04 1.76
CA GLU A 113 5.70 -6.08 1.43
C GLU A 113 6.57 -5.85 2.66
N VAL A 114 7.89 -5.79 2.45
CA VAL A 114 8.86 -5.65 3.55
C VAL A 114 10.01 -4.74 3.15
N LEU A 115 10.38 -3.83 4.05
CA LEU A 115 11.55 -2.96 3.86
C LEU A 115 12.83 -3.78 3.72
N GLN A 116 13.66 -3.47 2.72
CA GLN A 116 14.87 -4.24 2.42
C GLN A 116 15.90 -4.26 3.56
N HIS A 117 15.91 -3.22 4.38
CA HIS A 117 16.79 -3.15 5.56
C HIS A 117 16.25 -3.90 6.79
N ASN A 118 14.99 -4.39 6.76
CA ASN A 118 14.44 -5.19 7.86
C ASN A 118 14.88 -6.66 7.75
N ILE A 119 16.16 -6.90 8.04
CA ILE A 119 16.80 -8.23 7.90
C ILE A 119 16.12 -9.28 8.78
N GLY A 120 15.63 -8.87 9.96
CA GLY A 120 14.90 -9.77 10.88
C GLY A 120 13.63 -10.32 10.24
N ALA A 121 12.78 -9.45 9.72
CA ALA A 121 11.54 -9.85 9.04
C ALA A 121 11.83 -10.67 7.77
N LEU A 122 12.79 -10.24 6.94
CA LEU A 122 13.20 -10.98 5.75
C LEU A 122 13.64 -12.42 6.06
N SER A 123 14.40 -12.61 7.15
CA SER A 123 14.81 -13.95 7.59
C SER A 123 13.61 -14.83 7.95
N VAL A 124 12.60 -14.26 8.64
CA VAL A 124 11.36 -14.98 8.99
C VAL A 124 10.59 -15.36 7.72
N TYR A 125 10.36 -14.42 6.80
CA TYR A 125 9.57 -14.66 5.60
C TYR A 125 10.24 -15.68 4.66
N ARG A 126 11.56 -15.60 4.47
CA ARG A 126 12.30 -16.61 3.68
C ARG A 126 12.21 -18.00 4.28
N LYS A 127 12.34 -18.14 5.61
CA LYS A 127 12.18 -19.43 6.32
C LYS A 127 10.74 -19.96 6.22
N LEU A 128 9.75 -19.09 6.04
CA LEU A 128 8.36 -19.47 5.80
C LEU A 128 8.10 -19.84 4.33
N GLY A 129 9.07 -19.68 3.44
CA GLY A 129 8.98 -20.00 2.02
C GLY A 129 8.35 -18.88 1.17
N PHE A 130 8.45 -17.63 1.62
CA PHE A 130 8.17 -16.48 0.76
C PHE A 130 9.37 -16.20 -0.16
N GLU A 131 9.06 -15.88 -1.42
CA GLU A 131 10.03 -15.53 -2.45
C GLU A 131 9.82 -14.09 -2.90
N VAL A 132 10.91 -13.38 -3.21
CA VAL A 132 10.84 -12.03 -3.75
C VAL A 132 10.29 -12.09 -5.17
N THR A 133 9.26 -11.32 -5.46
CA THR A 133 8.62 -11.23 -6.77
C THR A 133 8.86 -9.89 -7.45
N ARG A 134 8.91 -8.79 -6.68
CA ARG A 134 9.19 -7.45 -7.17
C ARG A 134 10.00 -6.65 -6.16
N GLU A 135 10.65 -5.61 -6.67
CA GLU A 135 11.29 -4.59 -5.84
C GLU A 135 10.62 -3.24 -6.08
N PHE A 136 10.44 -2.47 -5.02
CA PHE A 136 9.81 -1.17 -5.08
C PHE A 136 10.68 -0.08 -4.48
N TYR A 137 10.62 1.11 -5.09
CA TYR A 137 11.00 2.36 -4.45
C TYR A 137 9.83 2.93 -3.63
N ASN A 138 10.21 3.60 -2.53
CA ASN A 138 9.34 4.50 -1.78
C ASN A 138 9.91 5.91 -1.89
N PHE A 139 9.04 6.90 -2.09
CA PHE A 139 9.39 8.30 -2.20
C PHE A 139 8.66 9.09 -1.11
N LYS A 140 9.33 10.09 -0.54
CA LYS A 140 8.74 11.01 0.42
C LYS A 140 9.45 12.35 0.36
N LEU A 141 8.69 13.45 0.28
CA LEU A 141 9.27 14.79 0.28
C LEU A 141 8.31 15.79 0.93
N LYS A 142 8.85 16.79 1.65
CA LYS A 142 8.07 17.90 2.19
C LYS A 142 7.53 18.77 1.06
N ASN A 143 6.29 19.27 1.19
CA ASN A 143 5.60 20.02 0.13
C ASN A 143 6.37 21.26 -0.35
N ASN A 144 7.08 21.95 0.55
CA ASN A 144 7.84 23.15 0.24
C ASN A 144 9.15 22.89 -0.54
N GLN A 145 9.58 21.64 -0.65
CA GLN A 145 10.77 21.22 -1.39
C GLN A 145 10.46 20.73 -2.80
N ILE A 146 9.18 20.54 -3.12
CA ILE A 146 8.73 20.01 -4.39
C ILE A 146 8.83 21.10 -5.46
N SER A 147 9.43 20.75 -6.60
CA SER A 147 9.44 21.64 -7.77
C SER A 147 8.03 21.81 -8.35
N LYS A 148 7.56 23.05 -8.39
CA LYS A 148 6.23 23.42 -8.93
C LYS A 148 6.25 23.72 -10.42
N THR A 149 7.33 23.39 -11.12
CA THR A 149 7.42 23.63 -12.56
C THR A 149 6.35 22.83 -13.30
N ILE A 150 5.51 23.55 -14.06
CA ILE A 150 4.44 22.97 -14.86
C ILE A 150 4.67 23.38 -16.32
N ARG A 151 4.51 22.42 -17.19
CA ARG A 151 4.36 22.69 -18.62
C ARG A 151 2.88 22.92 -18.91
N THR A 152 2.54 24.04 -19.49
CA THR A 152 1.19 24.28 -20.01
C THR A 152 0.87 23.27 -21.10
N LEU A 153 -0.32 22.69 -21.07
CA LEU A 153 -0.78 21.80 -22.12
C LEU A 153 -1.05 22.62 -23.40
N ASP A 154 -0.60 22.11 -24.52
CA ASP A 154 -0.68 22.74 -25.85
C ASP A 154 -1.90 22.30 -26.68
N PHE A 155 -2.90 21.71 -25.99
CA PHE A 155 -4.14 21.22 -26.60
C PHE A 155 -5.33 21.44 -25.65
N PRO A 156 -6.57 21.44 -26.17
CA PRO A 156 -7.78 21.54 -25.36
C PRO A 156 -7.92 20.33 -24.42
N TYR A 157 -8.21 20.61 -23.16
CA TYR A 157 -8.42 19.58 -22.16
C TYR A 157 -9.49 19.97 -21.14
N THR A 158 -10.02 18.97 -20.45
CA THR A 158 -10.87 19.13 -19.28
C THR A 158 -10.29 18.32 -18.12
N LEU A 159 -10.17 18.92 -16.94
CA LEU A 159 -9.82 18.24 -15.70
C LEU A 159 -11.06 18.17 -14.81
N LYS A 160 -11.44 16.98 -14.38
CA LYS A 160 -12.61 16.77 -13.52
C LYS A 160 -12.44 15.56 -12.59
N PRO A 161 -13.20 15.48 -11.47
CA PRO A 161 -13.31 14.26 -10.69
C PRO A 161 -13.84 13.10 -11.53
N ILE A 162 -13.34 11.90 -11.23
CA ILE A 162 -13.79 10.65 -11.84
C ILE A 162 -14.10 9.61 -10.77
N LYS A 163 -14.91 8.61 -11.12
CA LYS A 163 -14.99 7.37 -10.38
C LYS A 163 -14.14 6.34 -11.09
N ILE A 164 -13.18 5.77 -10.37
CA ILE A 164 -12.13 4.94 -10.97
C ILE A 164 -12.68 3.65 -11.59
N ASP A 165 -13.75 3.10 -11.02
CA ASP A 165 -14.47 1.91 -11.46
C ASP A 165 -15.27 2.09 -12.76
N GLU A 166 -15.53 3.33 -13.19
CA GLU A 166 -16.24 3.63 -14.44
C GLU A 166 -15.32 3.55 -15.68
N TYR A 167 -14.00 3.39 -15.52
CA TYR A 167 -13.03 3.45 -16.63
C TYR A 167 -12.23 2.16 -16.80
N ASN A 168 -12.74 1.21 -17.56
CA ASN A 168 -12.06 -0.05 -17.88
C ASN A 168 -10.71 0.13 -18.62
N SER A 169 -10.44 1.34 -19.15
CA SER A 169 -9.20 1.66 -19.85
C SER A 169 -8.03 1.97 -18.91
N ILE A 170 -8.26 2.21 -17.64
CA ILE A 170 -7.23 2.59 -16.65
C ILE A 170 -6.03 1.63 -16.64
N PRO A 171 -6.19 0.30 -16.66
CA PRO A 171 -5.05 -0.61 -16.72
C PRO A 171 -4.14 -0.44 -17.94
N ASN A 172 -4.65 0.10 -19.05
CA ASN A 172 -3.87 0.33 -20.27
C ASN A 172 -2.85 1.47 -20.12
N PHE A 173 -3.01 2.33 -19.12
CA PHE A 173 -2.11 3.44 -18.82
C PHE A 173 -0.90 3.03 -17.98
N TRP A 174 -0.97 1.87 -17.34
CA TRP A 174 0.07 1.38 -16.43
C TRP A 174 1.33 0.94 -17.16
N ASP A 175 2.48 1.28 -16.61
CA ASP A 175 3.78 0.72 -16.98
C ASP A 175 4.14 -0.48 -16.10
N PHE A 176 3.51 -0.58 -14.93
CA PHE A 176 3.62 -1.73 -14.02
C PHE A 176 2.28 -1.93 -13.28
N LYS A 177 2.01 -3.14 -12.85
CA LYS A 177 0.81 -3.44 -12.05
C LYS A 177 0.94 -2.82 -10.66
N PRO A 178 -0.04 -2.01 -10.19
CA PRO A 178 -0.04 -1.51 -8.83
C PRO A 178 0.11 -2.62 -7.79
N SER A 179 0.73 -2.33 -6.64
CA SER A 179 0.82 -3.27 -5.52
C SER A 179 -0.55 -3.48 -4.87
N TRP A 180 -0.66 -4.46 -3.97
CA TRP A 180 -1.91 -4.74 -3.25
C TRP A 180 -2.59 -3.48 -2.70
N GLN A 181 -1.84 -2.69 -1.92
CA GLN A 181 -2.40 -1.50 -1.26
C GLN A 181 -2.63 -0.31 -2.20
N ASN A 182 -2.14 -0.37 -3.43
CA ASN A 182 -2.34 0.63 -4.47
C ASN A 182 -3.27 0.12 -5.59
N SER A 183 -3.82 -1.09 -5.47
CA SER A 183 -4.75 -1.68 -6.45
C SER A 183 -6.08 -0.92 -6.51
N ILE A 184 -6.84 -1.14 -7.57
CA ILE A 184 -8.19 -0.58 -7.72
C ILE A 184 -9.06 -1.06 -6.57
N GLU A 185 -9.01 -2.34 -6.23
CA GLU A 185 -9.78 -2.92 -5.13
C GLU A 185 -9.44 -2.29 -3.78
N ALA A 186 -8.17 -1.95 -3.53
CA ALA A 186 -7.77 -1.25 -2.31
C ALA A 186 -8.33 0.18 -2.26
N ILE A 187 -8.36 0.87 -3.39
CA ILE A 187 -8.95 2.21 -3.51
C ILE A 187 -10.46 2.13 -3.29
N GLU A 188 -11.15 1.17 -3.90
CA GLU A 188 -12.61 0.96 -3.76
C GLU A 188 -13.03 0.72 -2.31
N ARG A 189 -12.24 0.00 -1.51
CA ARG A 189 -12.51 -0.19 -0.09
C ARG A 189 -12.56 1.11 0.70
N CYS A 190 -11.94 2.17 0.20
CA CYS A 190 -11.77 3.46 0.89
C CYS A 190 -12.05 4.67 -0.01
N LEU A 191 -12.94 4.57 -0.99
CA LEU A 191 -13.22 5.62 -2.00
C LEU A 191 -13.41 7.02 -1.40
N LYS A 192 -14.01 7.12 -0.20
CA LYS A 192 -14.27 8.39 0.48
C LYS A 192 -13.00 9.11 0.94
N ASP A 193 -11.90 8.37 1.09
CA ASP A 193 -10.64 8.90 1.57
C ASP A 193 -9.78 9.43 0.40
N PHE A 194 -10.17 9.14 -0.85
CA PHE A 194 -9.43 9.50 -2.05
C PHE A 194 -10.07 10.61 -2.87
N ILE A 195 -9.23 11.42 -3.48
CA ILE A 195 -9.55 12.28 -4.60
C ILE A 195 -9.09 11.56 -5.88
N CYS A 196 -10.03 11.27 -6.77
CA CYS A 196 -9.75 10.69 -8.09
C CYS A 196 -9.98 11.76 -9.16
N LEU A 197 -8.95 12.08 -9.95
CA LEU A 197 -8.98 13.10 -11.00
C LEU A 197 -8.69 12.49 -12.36
N GLY A 198 -9.41 12.94 -13.38
CA GLY A 198 -9.17 12.58 -14.79
C GLY A 198 -8.92 13.79 -15.64
N VAL A 199 -7.95 13.70 -16.56
CA VAL A 199 -7.74 14.66 -17.65
C VAL A 199 -8.29 14.07 -18.93
N PHE A 200 -9.09 14.85 -19.64
CA PHE A 200 -9.77 14.44 -20.85
C PHE A 200 -9.35 15.33 -22.02
N SER A 201 -9.20 14.76 -23.21
CA SER A 201 -9.08 15.46 -24.48
C SER A 201 -10.06 14.84 -25.47
N GLU A 202 -10.83 15.68 -26.17
CA GLU A 202 -11.86 15.21 -27.12
C GLU A 202 -12.82 14.16 -26.55
N GLY A 203 -13.16 14.31 -25.26
CA GLY A 203 -14.04 13.38 -24.53
C GLY A 203 -13.37 12.09 -24.01
N ASN A 204 -12.13 11.79 -24.40
CA ASN A 204 -11.40 10.60 -24.00
C ASN A 204 -10.55 10.86 -22.76
N LEU A 205 -10.54 9.91 -21.81
CA LEU A 205 -9.62 9.93 -20.67
C LEU A 205 -8.18 9.74 -21.18
N ILE A 206 -7.28 10.71 -20.91
CA ILE A 206 -5.87 10.68 -21.34
C ILE A 206 -4.87 10.61 -20.18
N GLY A 207 -5.35 10.69 -18.95
CA GLY A 207 -4.55 10.55 -17.75
C GLY A 207 -5.41 10.67 -16.52
N TYR A 208 -4.98 10.04 -15.44
CA TYR A 208 -5.69 10.08 -14.17
C TYR A 208 -4.73 10.07 -12.99
N GLY A 209 -5.26 10.42 -11.83
CA GLY A 209 -4.55 10.33 -10.56
C GLY A 209 -5.47 10.02 -9.42
N VAL A 210 -4.97 9.26 -8.45
CA VAL A 210 -5.62 8.90 -7.19
C VAL A 210 -4.75 9.35 -6.04
N PHE A 211 -5.31 10.15 -5.15
CA PHE A 211 -4.60 10.83 -4.09
C PHE A 211 -5.38 10.79 -2.78
N GLU A 212 -4.71 10.48 -1.67
CA GLU A 212 -5.25 10.56 -0.32
C GLU A 212 -4.74 11.83 0.39
N PRO A 213 -5.57 12.89 0.52
CA PRO A 213 -5.13 14.18 1.01
C PRO A 213 -4.62 14.19 2.45
N ILE A 214 -5.18 13.35 3.32
CA ILE A 214 -4.86 13.34 4.76
C ILE A 214 -3.46 12.79 5.01
N SER A 215 -3.05 11.75 4.31
CA SER A 215 -1.72 11.14 4.45
C SER A 215 -0.71 11.64 3.42
N GLY A 216 -1.15 12.42 2.42
CA GLY A 216 -0.31 12.89 1.32
C GLY A 216 0.10 11.77 0.35
N ASP A 217 -0.66 10.69 0.27
CA ASP A 217 -0.33 9.52 -0.56
C ASP A 217 -0.81 9.70 -2.01
N VAL A 218 0.14 9.85 -2.94
CA VAL A 218 -0.12 9.72 -4.38
C VAL A 218 -0.16 8.24 -4.71
N THR A 219 -1.35 7.65 -4.60
CA THR A 219 -1.57 6.21 -4.72
C THR A 219 -1.39 5.71 -6.14
N GLN A 220 -1.94 6.44 -7.11
CA GLN A 220 -1.74 6.18 -8.54
C GLN A 220 -1.65 7.50 -9.31
N ILE A 221 -0.80 7.54 -10.33
CA ILE A 221 -0.76 8.57 -11.36
C ILE A 221 -0.31 7.94 -12.66
N ALA A 222 -1.11 8.04 -13.71
CA ALA A 222 -0.76 7.49 -15.00
C ALA A 222 -1.31 8.35 -16.14
N VAL A 223 -0.60 8.32 -17.27
CA VAL A 223 -0.92 9.08 -18.48
C VAL A 223 -0.86 8.15 -19.68
N ASP A 224 -1.85 8.23 -20.56
CA ASP A 224 -1.85 7.56 -21.84
C ASP A 224 -0.53 7.78 -22.56
N LYS A 225 0.05 6.71 -23.12
CA LYS A 225 1.37 6.74 -23.74
C LYS A 225 1.48 7.82 -24.85
N GLN A 226 0.40 8.07 -25.59
CA GLN A 226 0.35 9.06 -26.67
C GLN A 226 0.33 10.51 -26.16
N PHE A 227 -0.06 10.74 -24.91
CA PHE A 227 -0.15 12.05 -24.28
C PHE A 227 0.97 12.35 -23.27
N ARG A 228 1.95 11.44 -23.17
CA ARG A 228 3.11 11.64 -22.29
C ARG A 228 4.00 12.76 -22.76
N ARG A 229 4.78 13.35 -21.84
CA ARG A 229 5.71 14.48 -22.08
C ARG A 229 5.03 15.77 -22.55
N ARG A 230 3.71 15.83 -22.50
CA ARG A 230 2.90 17.00 -22.90
C ARG A 230 2.31 17.76 -21.70
N GLY A 231 2.74 17.47 -20.46
CA GLY A 231 2.35 18.19 -19.25
C GLY A 231 1.23 17.56 -18.42
N VAL A 232 0.51 16.56 -18.95
CA VAL A 232 -0.66 15.92 -18.27
C VAL A 232 -0.34 15.42 -16.87
N GLY A 233 0.75 14.66 -16.70
CA GLY A 233 1.19 14.17 -15.39
C GLY A 233 1.53 15.30 -14.41
N SER A 234 2.15 16.38 -14.88
CA SER A 234 2.47 17.55 -14.05
C SER A 234 1.22 18.30 -13.59
N LEU A 235 0.22 18.41 -14.47
CA LEU A 235 -1.08 19.00 -14.15
C LEU A 235 -1.81 18.19 -13.05
N LEU A 236 -1.90 16.87 -13.21
CA LEU A 236 -2.52 15.98 -12.22
C LEU A 236 -1.79 16.09 -10.87
N PHE A 237 -0.47 15.98 -10.89
CA PHE A 237 0.36 16.03 -9.69
C PHE A 237 0.21 17.39 -8.96
N GLN A 238 0.17 18.49 -9.68
CA GLN A 238 -0.09 19.81 -9.09
C GLN A 238 -1.46 19.86 -8.40
N LYS A 239 -2.52 19.36 -9.06
CA LYS A 239 -3.86 19.36 -8.47
C LYS A 239 -3.95 18.51 -7.21
N MET A 240 -3.21 17.41 -7.14
CA MET A 240 -3.07 16.63 -5.92
C MET A 240 -2.36 17.42 -4.82
N LEU A 241 -1.25 18.12 -5.14
CA LEU A 241 -0.55 18.97 -4.19
C LEU A 241 -1.41 20.11 -3.65
N GLU A 242 -2.22 20.75 -4.49
CA GLU A 242 -3.17 21.80 -4.08
C GLU A 242 -4.20 21.28 -3.08
N SER A 243 -4.54 20.00 -3.16
CA SER A 243 -5.52 19.32 -2.29
C SER A 243 -4.87 18.69 -1.05
N ASN A 244 -3.54 18.67 -0.96
CA ASN A 244 -2.81 17.99 0.11
C ASN A 244 -3.00 18.70 1.45
N LYS A 245 -3.47 17.95 2.46
CA LYS A 245 -3.62 18.39 3.85
C LYS A 245 -2.46 17.96 4.74
N HIS A 246 -1.58 17.10 4.23
CA HIS A 246 -0.39 16.64 4.94
C HIS A 246 0.81 17.56 4.64
N SER A 247 1.80 17.60 5.52
CA SER A 247 3.02 18.43 5.35
C SER A 247 3.99 17.92 4.28
N SER A 248 3.82 16.69 3.84
CA SER A 248 4.62 16.02 2.81
C SER A 248 3.74 15.19 1.88
N ILE A 249 4.31 14.79 0.75
CA ILE A 249 3.75 13.71 -0.07
C ILE A 249 4.56 12.44 0.10
N LYS A 250 3.93 11.31 -0.18
CA LYS A 250 4.56 10.00 -0.31
C LYS A 250 4.03 9.29 -1.55
N ILE A 251 4.88 8.51 -2.17
CA ILE A 251 4.53 7.55 -3.22
C ILE A 251 5.21 6.25 -2.82
N ILE A 252 4.45 5.20 -2.62
CA ILE A 252 4.96 3.91 -2.19
C ILE A 252 4.75 2.85 -3.26
N ASN A 253 5.59 1.82 -3.24
CA ASN A 253 5.48 0.66 -4.12
C ASN A 253 5.56 1.01 -5.61
N THR A 254 6.47 1.91 -5.96
CA THR A 254 6.83 2.15 -7.36
C THR A 254 7.83 1.10 -7.81
N ASP A 255 7.49 0.33 -8.82
CA ASP A 255 8.38 -0.69 -9.37
C ASP A 255 9.71 -0.08 -9.80
N ILE A 256 10.85 -0.66 -9.36
CA ILE A 256 12.18 -0.10 -9.64
C ILE A 256 12.51 -0.09 -11.13
N GLU A 257 11.91 -0.99 -11.91
CA GLU A 257 12.07 -1.06 -13.37
C GLU A 257 11.22 0.01 -14.10
N CYS A 258 10.32 0.70 -13.39
CA CYS A 258 9.49 1.74 -13.98
C CYS A 258 10.23 3.09 -14.05
N HIS A 259 11.06 3.27 -15.07
CA HIS A 259 11.84 4.50 -15.26
C HIS A 259 10.98 5.73 -15.53
N SER A 260 9.79 5.57 -16.12
CA SER A 260 8.92 6.69 -16.49
C SER A 260 8.46 7.49 -15.26
N ILE A 261 7.98 6.81 -14.21
CA ILE A 261 7.54 7.46 -12.98
C ILE A 261 8.72 7.96 -12.15
N THR A 262 9.81 7.19 -12.07
CA THR A 262 11.02 7.59 -11.35
C THR A 262 11.60 8.89 -11.92
N THR A 263 11.79 8.98 -13.24
CA THR A 263 12.24 10.20 -13.92
C THR A 263 11.26 11.36 -13.73
N PHE A 264 9.96 11.09 -13.76
CA PHE A 264 8.94 12.11 -13.50
C PHE A 264 9.08 12.67 -12.07
N LEU A 265 9.21 11.83 -11.05
CA LEU A 265 9.35 12.25 -9.65
C LEU A 265 10.66 13.02 -9.44
N GLN A 266 11.77 12.56 -10.02
CA GLN A 266 13.05 13.27 -9.98
C GLN A 266 12.97 14.67 -10.60
N SER A 267 12.19 14.85 -11.69
CA SER A 267 11.92 16.18 -12.26
C SER A 267 11.16 17.11 -11.30
N LYS A 268 10.59 16.57 -10.22
CA LYS A 268 9.92 17.31 -9.14
C LYS A 268 10.78 17.40 -7.86
N ASN A 269 12.07 17.08 -7.94
CA ASN A 269 13.02 16.98 -6.83
C ASN A 269 12.69 15.87 -5.82
N ILE A 270 11.97 14.83 -6.24
CA ILE A 270 11.56 13.73 -5.37
C ILE A 270 12.44 12.52 -5.69
N GLU A 271 13.42 12.26 -4.83
CA GLU A 271 14.32 11.12 -4.96
C GLU A 271 13.80 9.91 -4.16
N PRO A 272 14.23 8.69 -4.51
CA PRO A 272 13.91 7.50 -3.72
C PRO A 272 14.39 7.65 -2.27
N ALA A 273 13.48 7.44 -1.31
CA ALA A 273 13.76 7.52 0.13
C ALA A 273 14.00 6.14 0.76
N GLY A 274 13.60 5.08 0.10
CA GLY A 274 13.77 3.71 0.58
C GLY A 274 13.37 2.67 -0.46
N LYS A 275 13.65 1.41 -0.13
CA LYS A 275 13.30 0.24 -0.95
C LYS A 275 12.59 -0.81 -0.13
N GLN A 276 11.68 -1.53 -0.77
CA GLN A 276 11.07 -2.73 -0.21
C GLN A 276 10.91 -3.84 -1.23
N PHE A 277 10.80 -5.07 -0.73
CA PHE A 277 10.45 -6.23 -1.53
C PHE A 277 8.94 -6.48 -1.44
N GLU A 278 8.34 -6.86 -2.56
CA GLU A 278 7.13 -7.66 -2.55
C GLU A 278 7.55 -9.12 -2.51
N MET A 279 6.94 -9.87 -1.62
CA MET A 279 7.21 -11.30 -1.49
C MET A 279 5.91 -12.10 -1.54
N ILE A 280 5.92 -13.23 -2.23
CA ILE A 280 4.78 -14.13 -2.36
C ILE A 280 5.16 -15.53 -1.90
N LYS A 281 4.23 -16.17 -1.21
CA LYS A 281 4.23 -17.60 -0.92
C LYS A 281 3.00 -18.24 -1.54
N ARG A 282 3.18 -19.26 -2.37
CA ARG A 282 2.08 -20.10 -2.85
C ARG A 282 1.61 -21.04 -1.71
N LEU A 283 0.30 -21.14 -1.56
CA LEU A 283 -0.32 -21.92 -0.48
C LEU A 283 -0.85 -23.28 -0.96
#